data_12270489fe1f58e9b8f4598da867ecdd
#
_entry.id   12270489fe1f58e9b8f4598da867ecdd
#
_cell.length_a   1.000
_cell.length_b   1.000
_cell.length_c   1.000
_cell.angle_alpha   90.00
_cell.angle_beta   90.00
_cell.angle_gamma   90.00
#
_symmetry.space_group_name_H-M   'P 1'
#
loop_
_entity.id
_entity.type
_entity.pdbx_description
1 polymer ?
#
loop_
_entity_poly.entity_id
_entity_poly.type
_entity_poly.pdbx_seq_one_letter_code
_entity_poly.pdbx_strand_id
1 'polypeptide(L)'
;MNENEVLKALSTVQEPDLKKDLVTLNMVRDIQINGDNISFTVVLTTPACPLKELIASDCVKAIKNFNERANVTVNFESSTTTIRADKSTVLPGVKNIIAVVSGKGGVGKSTVSANLALALAQGGAAVGLMDADIYGPSVPIMFGVRGERPMMADVNGKGMIIPLERYGIKLLSIGLLVDEKNAVVWRGPMASSAIRQFITDVSWGELDYLVIDMPPGTGDIHLTLMQTAPVTGIVVVTTPQDVALADARKGIAMFGQAQMNVPVIGLVENMSYFTPAELPNHKYYIFGKEGGKRLADEYDLPFLGQIPLVQNIREGGDIGVPVMMGDDEITKAAFSEFAGVVARSVSMRNAHMNSEEVAEVVEEK
;
A
#
# COMPACT_ATOMS: atom_id res chain seq x y z
N MET A 1 16.42 32.15 18.33
CA MET A 1 16.28 31.98 16.87
C MET A 1 14.98 32.65 16.41
N ASN A 2 14.95 33.11 15.15
CA ASN A 2 13.73 33.59 14.50
C ASN A 2 13.27 32.54 13.43
N GLU A 3 12.09 32.74 12.84
CA GLU A 3 11.52 31.81 11.86
C GLU A 3 12.41 31.58 10.63
N ASN A 4 13.05 32.66 10.11
CA ASN A 4 13.96 32.55 8.97
C ASN A 4 15.22 31.71 9.31
N GLU A 5 15.72 31.79 10.53
CA GLU A 5 16.85 30.98 10.99
C GLU A 5 16.45 29.51 11.14
N VAL A 6 15.23 29.22 11.61
CA VAL A 6 14.68 27.87 11.67
C VAL A 6 14.52 27.28 10.26
N LEU A 7 13.92 28.02 9.32
CA LEU A 7 13.80 27.59 7.92
C LEU A 7 15.17 27.38 7.27
N LYS A 8 16.14 28.25 7.54
CA LYS A 8 17.51 28.08 7.05
C LYS A 8 18.18 26.82 7.61
N ALA A 9 17.95 26.49 8.87
CA ALA A 9 18.45 25.25 9.45
C ALA A 9 17.78 24.05 8.78
N LEU A 10 16.46 24.05 8.63
CA LEU A 10 15.69 22.96 8.03
C LEU A 10 15.92 22.80 6.52
N SER A 11 16.38 23.83 5.80
CA SER A 11 16.81 23.71 4.40
C SER A 11 18.09 22.88 4.22
N THR A 12 18.78 22.52 5.30
CA THR A 12 19.90 21.57 5.25
C THR A 12 19.46 20.11 5.41
N VAL A 13 18.20 19.87 5.81
CA VAL A 13 17.63 18.54 5.99
C VAL A 13 16.98 18.10 4.69
N GLN A 14 17.51 17.03 4.10
CA GLN A 14 16.97 16.45 2.88
C GLN A 14 15.90 15.41 3.22
N GLU A 15 14.83 15.42 2.46
CA GLU A 15 13.90 14.28 2.37
C GLU A 15 14.63 13.16 1.61
N PRO A 16 14.84 11.98 2.23
CA PRO A 16 15.77 10.99 1.68
C PRO A 16 15.34 10.42 0.31
N ASP A 17 14.04 10.40 0.01
CA ASP A 17 13.49 9.82 -1.20
C ASP A 17 13.46 10.80 -2.36
N LEU A 18 13.01 12.01 -2.09
CA LEU A 18 12.88 13.06 -3.10
C LEU A 18 14.20 13.81 -3.33
N LYS A 19 15.22 13.59 -2.46
CA LYS A 19 16.56 14.22 -2.54
C LYS A 19 16.52 15.74 -2.67
N LYS A 20 15.50 16.34 -2.05
CA LYS A 20 15.33 17.79 -1.93
C LYS A 20 15.15 18.15 -0.47
N ASP A 21 15.48 19.37 -0.09
CA ASP A 21 15.30 19.81 1.29
C ASP A 21 13.82 20.01 1.67
N LEU A 22 13.52 19.88 2.98
CA LEU A 22 12.14 19.94 3.51
C LEU A 22 11.46 21.28 3.23
N VAL A 23 12.24 22.38 3.17
CA VAL A 23 11.71 23.74 2.96
C VAL A 23 11.32 23.93 1.49
N THR A 24 12.20 23.54 0.56
CA THR A 24 11.92 23.55 -0.89
C THR A 24 10.70 22.68 -1.24
N LEU A 25 10.50 21.56 -0.52
CA LEU A 25 9.35 20.68 -0.69
C LEU A 25 8.06 21.20 -0.01
N ASN A 26 8.09 22.38 0.64
CA ASN A 26 6.99 22.93 1.43
C ASN A 26 6.44 21.95 2.50
N MET A 27 7.32 21.12 3.07
CA MET A 27 6.95 20.13 4.08
C MET A 27 6.97 20.69 5.51
N VAL A 28 7.42 21.94 5.73
CA VAL A 28 7.52 22.56 7.05
C VAL A 28 6.38 23.56 7.24
N ARG A 29 5.65 23.44 8.37
CA ARG A 29 4.53 24.32 8.74
C ARG A 29 4.51 24.61 10.24
N ASP A 30 3.71 25.56 10.66
CA ASP A 30 3.34 25.88 12.06
C ASP A 30 4.55 26.05 12.97
N ILE A 31 5.57 26.81 12.50
CA ILE A 31 6.77 27.11 13.29
C ILE A 31 6.39 28.01 14.46
N GLN A 32 6.65 27.54 15.67
CA GLN A 32 6.46 28.30 16.92
C GLN A 32 7.78 28.39 17.69
N ILE A 33 8.12 29.58 18.13
CA ILE A 33 9.38 29.88 18.81
C ILE A 33 9.09 30.61 20.11
N ASN A 34 9.38 29.96 21.24
CA ASN A 34 9.23 30.52 22.58
C ASN A 34 10.57 30.39 23.33
N GLY A 35 11.43 31.41 23.18
CA GLY A 35 12.80 31.36 23.74
C GLY A 35 13.62 30.26 23.07
N ASP A 36 14.08 29.29 23.89
CA ASP A 36 14.83 28.12 23.39
C ASP A 36 13.90 26.95 23.00
N ASN A 37 12.57 27.05 23.23
CA ASN A 37 11.62 26.03 22.79
C ASN A 37 11.17 26.34 21.36
N ILE A 38 11.44 25.41 20.46
CA ILE A 38 11.12 25.49 19.04
C ILE A 38 10.24 24.29 18.68
N SER A 39 9.05 24.53 18.15
CA SER A 39 8.21 23.46 17.61
C SER A 39 7.78 23.79 16.20
N PHE A 40 7.63 22.76 15.38
CA PHE A 40 7.12 22.87 14.00
C PHE A 40 6.53 21.54 13.55
N THR A 41 5.76 21.59 12.48
CA THR A 41 5.11 20.44 11.88
C THR A 41 5.82 20.08 10.56
N VAL A 42 6.18 18.81 10.40
CA VAL A 42 6.65 18.25 9.13
C VAL A 42 5.50 17.47 8.49
N VAL A 43 5.10 17.88 7.28
CA VAL A 43 4.03 17.24 6.51
C VAL A 43 4.63 16.15 5.64
N LEU A 44 4.39 14.89 6.00
CA LEU A 44 4.85 13.74 5.25
C LEU A 44 3.96 13.46 4.03
N THR A 45 4.53 12.88 2.99
CA THR A 45 3.82 12.48 1.76
C THR A 45 2.95 11.23 1.91
N THR A 46 3.09 10.53 3.04
CA THR A 46 2.26 9.39 3.45
C THR A 46 2.28 9.25 4.97
N PRO A 47 1.16 8.87 5.63
CA PRO A 47 1.16 8.60 7.06
C PRO A 47 2.01 7.39 7.46
N ALA A 48 2.14 6.39 6.56
CA ALA A 48 2.94 5.19 6.77
C ALA A 48 4.43 5.36 6.40
N CYS A 49 5.00 6.56 6.59
CA CYS A 49 6.41 6.83 6.26
C CYS A 49 7.37 6.12 7.23
N PRO A 50 8.22 5.19 6.76
CA PRO A 50 9.17 4.48 7.61
C PRO A 50 10.35 5.36 8.05
N LEU A 51 10.55 6.53 7.41
CA LEU A 51 11.67 7.45 7.67
C LEU A 51 11.33 8.55 8.67
N LYS A 52 10.15 8.51 9.29
CA LYS A 52 9.66 9.54 10.21
C LYS A 52 10.65 9.86 11.33
N GLU A 53 11.19 8.85 11.98
CA GLU A 53 12.15 9.02 13.07
C GLU A 53 13.50 9.59 12.59
N LEU A 54 13.95 9.16 11.40
CA LEU A 54 15.17 9.69 10.79
C LEU A 54 15.02 11.18 10.49
N ILE A 55 13.92 11.57 9.84
CA ILE A 55 13.61 12.98 9.53
C ILE A 55 13.55 13.80 10.82
N ALA A 56 12.89 13.29 11.87
CA ALA A 56 12.82 13.96 13.18
C ALA A 56 14.23 14.20 13.75
N SER A 57 15.07 13.16 13.77
CA SER A 57 16.43 13.22 14.29
C SER A 57 17.27 14.26 13.52
N ASP A 58 17.16 14.26 12.21
CA ASP A 58 17.95 15.20 11.37
C ASP A 58 17.47 16.65 11.49
N CYS A 59 16.14 16.86 11.64
CA CYS A 59 15.59 18.18 11.99
C CYS A 59 16.12 18.68 13.33
N VAL A 60 16.09 17.85 14.37
CA VAL A 60 16.63 18.22 15.69
C VAL A 60 18.11 18.56 15.62
N LYS A 61 18.92 17.77 14.91
CA LYS A 61 20.35 18.04 14.71
C LYS A 61 20.57 19.36 13.98
N ALA A 62 19.83 19.59 12.90
CA ALA A 62 19.96 20.82 12.12
C ALA A 62 19.68 22.07 12.95
N ILE A 63 18.61 22.07 13.75
CA ILE A 63 18.31 23.21 14.66
C ILE A 63 19.37 23.35 15.74
N LYS A 64 19.83 22.27 16.37
CA LYS A 64 20.84 22.31 17.42
C LYS A 64 22.22 22.81 16.94
N ASN A 65 22.54 22.63 15.67
CA ASN A 65 23.76 23.21 15.07
C ASN A 65 23.73 24.74 15.04
N PHE A 66 22.54 25.36 15.03
CA PHE A 66 22.36 26.82 15.12
C PHE A 66 22.19 27.32 16.55
N ASN A 67 21.54 26.52 17.41
CA ASN A 67 21.32 26.81 18.82
C ASN A 67 21.39 25.51 19.64
N GLU A 68 22.53 25.25 20.27
CA GLU A 68 22.73 24.03 21.08
C GLU A 68 21.76 23.90 22.25
N ARG A 69 21.21 25.02 22.75
CA ARG A 69 20.25 25.03 23.88
C ARG A 69 18.81 24.78 23.43
N ALA A 70 18.55 24.73 22.12
CA ALA A 70 17.20 24.56 21.62
C ALA A 70 16.57 23.23 22.07
N ASN A 71 15.38 23.35 22.65
CA ASN A 71 14.48 22.25 22.93
C ASN A 71 13.52 22.13 21.74
N VAL A 72 13.73 21.12 20.89
CA VAL A 72 13.05 20.98 19.59
C VAL A 72 11.95 19.93 19.67
N THR A 73 10.73 20.31 19.31
CA THR A 73 9.58 19.40 19.17
C THR A 73 9.19 19.33 17.70
N VAL A 74 9.30 18.16 17.10
CA VAL A 74 8.88 17.91 15.72
C VAL A 74 7.53 17.21 15.73
N ASN A 75 6.50 17.89 15.24
CA ASN A 75 5.17 17.31 15.03
C ASN A 75 5.11 16.77 13.60
N PHE A 76 4.28 15.76 13.39
CA PHE A 76 4.08 15.19 12.07
C PHE A 76 2.61 15.21 11.69
N GLU A 77 2.36 15.69 10.49
CA GLU A 77 1.12 15.53 9.76
C GLU A 77 1.40 14.74 8.48
N SER A 78 0.38 14.27 7.82
CA SER A 78 0.54 13.59 6.54
C SER A 78 -0.48 14.12 5.53
N SER A 79 0.00 14.31 4.31
CA SER A 79 -0.84 14.61 3.16
C SER A 79 -0.49 13.61 2.06
N THR A 80 -1.26 12.52 1.99
CA THR A 80 -1.03 11.48 0.99
C THR A 80 -1.11 12.05 -0.40
N THR A 81 0.00 11.95 -1.14
CA THR A 81 0.09 12.45 -2.51
C THR A 81 -0.74 11.62 -3.47
N THR A 82 -1.29 12.23 -4.50
CA THR A 82 -2.00 11.55 -5.59
C THR A 82 -1.80 12.32 -6.90
N ILE A 83 -1.80 11.58 -8.01
CA ILE A 83 -1.85 12.15 -9.37
C ILE A 83 -3.29 12.16 -9.92
N ARG A 84 -4.26 11.65 -9.14
CA ARG A 84 -5.65 11.60 -9.57
C ARG A 84 -6.28 12.98 -9.44
N ALA A 85 -7.02 13.38 -10.49
CA ALA A 85 -7.78 14.63 -10.43
C ALA A 85 -8.86 14.57 -9.33
N ASP A 86 -9.05 15.64 -8.59
CA ASP A 86 -10.05 15.77 -7.51
C ASP A 86 -11.48 15.45 -7.95
N LYS A 87 -11.77 15.55 -9.26
CA LYS A 87 -13.09 15.30 -9.87
C LYS A 87 -13.16 13.96 -10.61
N SER A 88 -12.35 12.97 -10.25
CA SER A 88 -12.48 11.64 -10.84
C SER A 88 -13.89 11.09 -10.60
N THR A 89 -14.57 10.67 -11.66
CA THR A 89 -15.91 10.07 -11.59
C THR A 89 -15.86 8.61 -11.13
N VAL A 90 -14.68 7.99 -11.21
CA VAL A 90 -14.44 6.60 -10.81
C VAL A 90 -13.71 6.58 -9.48
N LEU A 91 -14.28 5.92 -8.47
CA LEU A 91 -13.76 5.86 -7.11
C LEU A 91 -13.44 7.25 -6.55
N PRO A 92 -14.43 8.16 -6.50
CA PRO A 92 -14.21 9.50 -5.96
C PRO A 92 -13.75 9.40 -4.50
N GLY A 93 -12.83 10.28 -4.09
CA GLY A 93 -12.28 10.30 -2.73
C GLY A 93 -11.17 9.26 -2.48
N VAL A 94 -10.88 8.33 -3.40
CA VAL A 94 -9.76 7.39 -3.26
C VAL A 94 -8.50 7.98 -3.90
N LYS A 95 -7.47 8.26 -3.11
CA LYS A 95 -6.23 8.90 -3.58
C LYS A 95 -5.34 7.95 -4.38
N ASN A 96 -5.11 6.75 -3.87
CA ASN A 96 -4.23 5.77 -4.51
C ASN A 96 -4.88 4.38 -4.55
N ILE A 97 -4.77 3.70 -5.66
CA ILE A 97 -5.30 2.35 -5.88
C ILE A 97 -4.12 1.41 -6.14
N ILE A 98 -3.91 0.44 -5.25
CA ILE A 98 -2.82 -0.52 -5.31
C ILE A 98 -3.39 -1.89 -5.63
N ALA A 99 -3.09 -2.45 -6.80
CA ALA A 99 -3.47 -3.81 -7.15
C ALA A 99 -2.38 -4.79 -6.70
N VAL A 100 -2.74 -5.78 -5.89
CA VAL A 100 -1.86 -6.86 -5.47
C VAL A 100 -2.09 -8.06 -6.35
N VAL A 101 -1.06 -8.50 -7.04
CA VAL A 101 -1.14 -9.55 -8.06
C VAL A 101 -0.16 -10.67 -7.81
N SER A 102 -0.41 -11.83 -8.39
CA SER A 102 0.52 -12.95 -8.41
C SER A 102 0.43 -13.72 -9.72
N GLY A 103 1.53 -14.25 -10.21
CA GLY A 103 1.57 -15.06 -11.43
C GLY A 103 0.85 -16.40 -11.27
N LYS A 104 0.75 -16.93 -10.04
CA LYS A 104 0.07 -18.21 -9.74
C LYS A 104 -0.62 -18.18 -8.38
N GLY A 105 -1.54 -19.13 -8.16
CA GLY A 105 -2.16 -19.36 -6.86
C GLY A 105 -1.20 -19.97 -5.82
N GLY A 106 -1.51 -19.79 -4.52
CA GLY A 106 -0.78 -20.42 -3.43
C GLY A 106 0.49 -19.68 -2.96
N VAL A 107 0.83 -18.51 -3.54
CA VAL A 107 1.97 -17.69 -3.08
C VAL A 107 1.65 -16.79 -1.88
N GLY A 108 0.41 -16.82 -1.37
CA GLY A 108 -0.04 -16.02 -0.24
C GLY A 108 -0.44 -14.58 -0.60
N LYS A 109 -0.84 -14.32 -1.84
CA LYS A 109 -1.27 -13.00 -2.34
C LYS A 109 -2.30 -12.33 -1.41
N SER A 110 -3.41 -13.01 -1.10
CA SER A 110 -4.49 -12.46 -0.25
C SER A 110 -4.04 -12.20 1.19
N THR A 111 -3.15 -13.04 1.74
CA THR A 111 -2.52 -12.79 3.04
C THR A 111 -1.68 -11.52 3.02
N VAL A 112 -0.91 -11.32 1.94
CA VAL A 112 -0.10 -10.10 1.76
C VAL A 112 -1.01 -8.88 1.59
N SER A 113 -2.07 -8.97 0.77
CA SER A 113 -3.04 -7.89 0.55
C SER A 113 -3.73 -7.47 1.85
N ALA A 114 -4.20 -8.44 2.63
CA ALA A 114 -4.88 -8.21 3.90
C ALA A 114 -3.98 -7.50 4.92
N ASN A 115 -2.77 -8.01 5.11
CA ASN A 115 -1.84 -7.44 6.08
C ASN A 115 -1.19 -6.14 5.59
N LEU A 116 -1.03 -5.92 4.27
CA LEU A 116 -0.65 -4.63 3.70
C LEU A 116 -1.69 -3.55 4.04
N ALA A 117 -2.98 -3.84 3.81
CA ALA A 117 -4.05 -2.91 4.12
C ALA A 117 -4.08 -2.52 5.62
N LEU A 118 -3.94 -3.51 6.50
CA LEU A 118 -3.90 -3.30 7.95
C LEU A 118 -2.64 -2.54 8.39
N ALA A 119 -1.48 -2.85 7.83
CA ALA A 119 -0.24 -2.17 8.15
C ALA A 119 -0.26 -0.69 7.71
N LEU A 120 -0.81 -0.38 6.53
CA LEU A 120 -1.03 0.99 6.08
C LEU A 120 -1.98 1.75 7.03
N ALA A 121 -3.07 1.10 7.48
CA ALA A 121 -4.03 1.69 8.42
C ALA A 121 -3.41 1.92 9.80
N GLN A 122 -2.61 0.99 10.32
CA GLN A 122 -1.86 1.19 11.57
C GLN A 122 -0.82 2.32 11.46
N GLY A 123 -0.30 2.55 10.26
CA GLY A 123 0.52 3.73 9.95
C GLY A 123 -0.25 5.05 9.91
N GLY A 124 -1.58 5.01 10.08
CA GLY A 124 -2.47 6.19 10.15
C GLY A 124 -3.16 6.55 8.84
N ALA A 125 -3.06 5.73 7.79
CA ALA A 125 -3.77 5.96 6.53
C ALA A 125 -5.24 5.53 6.60
N ALA A 126 -6.12 6.21 5.88
CA ALA A 126 -7.47 5.75 5.60
C ALA A 126 -7.42 4.68 4.48
N VAL A 127 -7.80 3.44 4.79
CA VAL A 127 -7.58 2.30 3.90
C VAL A 127 -8.86 1.51 3.62
N GLY A 128 -9.00 1.09 2.36
CA GLY A 128 -9.97 0.08 1.93
C GLY A 128 -9.26 -1.17 1.40
N LEU A 129 -9.89 -2.32 1.58
CA LEU A 129 -9.49 -3.59 0.99
C LEU A 129 -10.64 -4.15 0.15
N MET A 130 -10.41 -4.30 -1.15
CA MET A 130 -11.32 -4.91 -2.10
C MET A 130 -10.80 -6.29 -2.49
N ASP A 131 -11.53 -7.34 -2.15
CA ASP A 131 -11.25 -8.70 -2.60
C ASP A 131 -11.93 -8.95 -3.94
N ALA A 132 -11.13 -8.93 -4.99
CA ALA A 132 -11.53 -9.16 -6.38
C ALA A 132 -11.27 -10.61 -6.83
N ASP A 133 -10.82 -11.50 -5.94
CA ASP A 133 -10.64 -12.92 -6.25
C ASP A 133 -11.99 -13.65 -6.24
N ILE A 134 -12.71 -13.51 -7.35
CA ILE A 134 -14.08 -14.07 -7.51
C ILE A 134 -14.10 -15.60 -7.41
N TYR A 135 -12.99 -16.25 -7.73
CA TYR A 135 -12.92 -17.72 -7.77
C TYR A 135 -12.59 -18.33 -6.41
N GLY A 136 -11.94 -17.57 -5.53
CA GLY A 136 -11.53 -18.05 -4.21
C GLY A 136 -11.48 -16.94 -3.18
N PRO A 137 -12.62 -16.26 -2.90
CA PRO A 137 -12.61 -15.12 -1.98
C PRO A 137 -12.25 -15.58 -0.56
N SER A 138 -11.08 -15.21 -0.09
CA SER A 138 -10.53 -15.63 1.21
C SER A 138 -10.60 -14.53 2.29
N VAL A 139 -10.75 -13.29 1.88
CA VAL A 139 -10.75 -12.13 2.78
C VAL A 139 -11.86 -12.20 3.85
N PRO A 140 -13.11 -12.65 3.57
CA PRO A 140 -14.13 -12.78 4.61
C PRO A 140 -13.75 -13.73 5.74
N ILE A 141 -13.00 -14.81 5.43
CA ILE A 141 -12.48 -15.74 6.43
C ILE A 141 -11.39 -15.06 7.24
N MET A 142 -10.42 -14.47 6.56
CA MET A 142 -9.26 -13.82 7.19
C MET A 142 -9.62 -12.68 8.14
N PHE A 143 -10.77 -12.03 7.93
CA PHE A 143 -11.25 -10.93 8.78
C PHE A 143 -12.35 -11.33 9.75
N GLY A 144 -12.74 -12.60 9.78
CA GLY A 144 -13.80 -13.10 10.67
C GLY A 144 -15.18 -12.52 10.38
N VAL A 145 -15.45 -12.11 9.14
CA VAL A 145 -16.72 -11.51 8.69
C VAL A 145 -17.51 -12.45 7.78
N ARG A 146 -17.19 -13.74 7.80
CA ARG A 146 -17.89 -14.76 7.02
C ARG A 146 -19.38 -14.79 7.36
N GLY A 147 -20.24 -14.68 6.34
CA GLY A 147 -21.69 -14.63 6.50
C GLY A 147 -22.27 -13.25 6.82
N GLU A 148 -21.43 -12.24 7.08
CA GLU A 148 -21.89 -10.85 7.14
C GLU A 148 -22.25 -10.36 5.73
N ARG A 149 -23.15 -9.38 5.65
CA ARG A 149 -23.57 -8.79 4.37
C ARG A 149 -23.44 -7.27 4.43
N PRO A 150 -22.82 -6.65 3.41
CA PRO A 150 -22.78 -5.20 3.31
C PRO A 150 -24.20 -4.65 3.10
N MET A 151 -24.44 -3.46 3.65
CA MET A 151 -25.70 -2.76 3.52
C MET A 151 -25.77 -2.01 2.19
N MET A 152 -26.99 -1.76 1.71
CA MET A 152 -27.26 -0.80 0.63
C MET A 152 -27.77 0.49 1.22
N ALA A 153 -27.27 1.61 0.75
CA ALA A 153 -27.74 2.94 1.13
C ALA A 153 -27.93 3.82 -0.11
N ASP A 154 -28.83 4.79 -0.02
CA ASP A 154 -28.93 5.84 -1.03
C ASP A 154 -27.82 6.86 -0.79
N VAL A 155 -26.96 7.04 -1.76
CA VAL A 155 -25.91 8.06 -1.76
C VAL A 155 -26.11 8.95 -2.98
N ASN A 156 -26.57 10.18 -2.75
CA ASN A 156 -26.86 11.16 -3.79
C ASN A 156 -27.88 10.67 -4.86
N GLY A 157 -28.90 9.93 -4.45
CA GLY A 157 -29.94 9.42 -5.36
C GLY A 157 -29.56 8.13 -6.09
N LYS A 158 -28.43 7.51 -5.74
CA LYS A 158 -27.97 6.22 -6.27
C LYS A 158 -27.85 5.19 -5.15
N GLY A 159 -28.44 4.01 -5.35
CA GLY A 159 -28.22 2.88 -4.43
C GLY A 159 -26.77 2.41 -4.49
N MET A 160 -26.05 2.54 -3.39
CA MET A 160 -24.64 2.17 -3.27
C MET A 160 -24.45 1.07 -2.22
N ILE A 161 -23.49 0.20 -2.44
CA ILE A 161 -23.03 -0.77 -1.46
C ILE A 161 -22.14 -0.04 -0.45
N ILE A 162 -22.43 -0.20 0.84
CA ILE A 162 -21.59 0.31 1.92
C ILE A 162 -20.65 -0.81 2.36
N PRO A 163 -19.33 -0.66 2.21
CA PRO A 163 -18.38 -1.68 2.64
C PRO A 163 -18.47 -1.92 4.14
N LEU A 164 -18.13 -3.13 4.58
CA LEU A 164 -17.99 -3.43 6.00
C LEU A 164 -16.79 -2.67 6.59
N GLU A 165 -16.86 -2.37 7.88
CA GLU A 165 -15.71 -1.84 8.61
C GLU A 165 -15.19 -2.91 9.58
N ARG A 166 -13.91 -3.24 9.45
CA ARG A 166 -13.26 -4.21 10.33
C ARG A 166 -11.80 -3.82 10.56
N TYR A 167 -11.37 -3.86 11.80
CA TYR A 167 -9.99 -3.51 12.20
C TYR A 167 -9.52 -2.13 11.68
N GLY A 168 -10.42 -1.16 11.58
CA GLY A 168 -10.11 0.20 11.14
C GLY A 168 -9.96 0.37 9.62
N ILE A 169 -10.30 -0.64 8.82
CA ILE A 169 -10.35 -0.53 7.36
C ILE A 169 -11.75 -0.81 6.80
N LYS A 170 -12.03 -0.26 5.62
CA LYS A 170 -13.23 -0.61 4.85
C LYS A 170 -12.97 -1.87 4.03
N LEU A 171 -13.92 -2.78 4.02
CA LEU A 171 -13.76 -4.12 3.45
C LEU A 171 -14.92 -4.48 2.54
N LEU A 172 -14.63 -4.94 1.33
CA LEU A 172 -15.60 -5.56 0.44
C LEU A 172 -15.00 -6.78 -0.25
N SER A 173 -15.76 -7.87 -0.33
CA SER A 173 -15.43 -9.09 -1.04
C SER A 173 -16.66 -9.64 -1.74
N ILE A 174 -16.46 -10.30 -2.88
CA ILE A 174 -17.52 -11.04 -3.55
C ILE A 174 -18.11 -12.12 -2.64
N GLY A 175 -17.30 -12.71 -1.75
CA GLY A 175 -17.73 -13.71 -0.77
C GLY A 175 -18.73 -13.17 0.27
N LEU A 176 -18.91 -11.85 0.37
CA LEU A 176 -19.95 -11.22 1.22
C LEU A 176 -21.28 -11.03 0.48
N LEU A 177 -21.26 -11.07 -0.85
CA LEU A 177 -22.44 -10.83 -1.70
C LEU A 177 -23.07 -12.12 -2.20
N VAL A 178 -22.29 -13.18 -2.30
CA VAL A 178 -22.74 -14.48 -2.81
C VAL A 178 -22.74 -15.49 -1.66
N ASP A 179 -23.80 -16.27 -1.55
CA ASP A 179 -23.88 -17.34 -0.56
C ASP A 179 -22.91 -18.48 -0.94
N GLU A 180 -22.01 -18.83 -0.04
CA GLU A 180 -21.02 -19.90 -0.22
C GLU A 180 -21.65 -21.26 -0.57
N LYS A 181 -22.89 -21.50 -0.14
CA LYS A 181 -23.64 -22.71 -0.46
C LYS A 181 -24.12 -22.78 -1.90
N ASN A 182 -24.16 -21.62 -2.58
CA ASN A 182 -24.55 -21.53 -3.97
C ASN A 182 -23.33 -21.58 -4.86
N ALA A 183 -23.05 -22.71 -5.47
CA ALA A 183 -22.00 -22.84 -6.46
C ALA A 183 -22.33 -21.96 -7.69
N VAL A 184 -21.90 -20.70 -7.66
CA VAL A 184 -22.02 -19.81 -8.81
C VAL A 184 -20.94 -20.16 -9.82
N VAL A 185 -21.36 -20.58 -11.01
CA VAL A 185 -20.42 -20.78 -12.12
C VAL A 185 -20.09 -19.42 -12.72
N TRP A 186 -19.00 -18.82 -12.26
CA TRP A 186 -18.52 -17.54 -12.79
C TRP A 186 -17.99 -17.71 -14.21
N ARG A 187 -18.69 -17.12 -15.19
CA ARG A 187 -18.17 -16.96 -16.55
C ARG A 187 -17.48 -15.62 -16.68
N GLY A 188 -16.46 -15.51 -17.55
CA GLY A 188 -15.65 -14.29 -17.74
C GLY A 188 -16.47 -12.98 -17.77
N PRO A 189 -17.52 -12.85 -18.61
CA PRO A 189 -18.36 -11.65 -18.65
C PRO A 189 -19.06 -11.31 -17.34
N MET A 190 -19.51 -12.32 -16.58
CA MET A 190 -20.16 -12.12 -15.28
C MET A 190 -19.15 -11.63 -14.24
N ALA A 191 -17.98 -12.24 -14.21
CA ALA A 191 -16.88 -11.83 -13.34
C ALA A 191 -16.45 -10.39 -13.61
N SER A 192 -16.27 -10.03 -14.89
CA SER A 192 -15.95 -8.67 -15.30
C SER A 192 -17.04 -7.67 -14.93
N SER A 193 -18.32 -8.04 -15.03
CA SER A 193 -19.43 -7.19 -14.60
C SER A 193 -19.43 -6.96 -13.10
N ALA A 194 -19.17 -7.99 -12.29
CA ALA A 194 -19.09 -7.88 -10.84
C ALA A 194 -17.93 -6.93 -10.40
N ILE A 195 -16.76 -7.05 -11.03
CA ILE A 195 -15.64 -6.16 -10.78
C ILE A 195 -16.00 -4.69 -11.10
N ARG A 196 -16.66 -4.45 -12.23
CA ARG A 196 -17.13 -3.08 -12.55
C ARG A 196 -18.05 -2.54 -11.49
N GLN A 197 -19.02 -3.33 -11.01
CA GLN A 197 -19.93 -2.92 -9.92
C GLN A 197 -19.16 -2.60 -8.64
N PHE A 198 -18.15 -3.37 -8.28
CA PHE A 198 -17.32 -3.10 -7.11
C PHE A 198 -16.56 -1.78 -7.20
N ILE A 199 -16.25 -1.36 -8.41
CA ILE A 199 -15.59 -0.09 -8.67
C ILE A 199 -16.61 1.06 -8.69
N THR A 200 -17.80 0.87 -9.31
CA THR A 200 -18.74 1.96 -9.61
C THR A 200 -19.88 2.12 -8.61
N ASP A 201 -20.25 1.04 -7.90
CA ASP A 201 -21.46 0.98 -7.09
C ASP A 201 -21.19 0.81 -5.59
N VAL A 202 -19.92 1.01 -5.16
CA VAL A 202 -19.49 0.96 -3.75
C VAL A 202 -19.12 2.35 -3.26
N SER A 203 -19.67 2.73 -2.11
CA SER A 203 -19.35 3.99 -1.45
C SER A 203 -18.11 3.85 -0.56
N TRP A 204 -16.93 3.94 -1.17
CA TRP A 204 -15.67 3.86 -0.44
C TRP A 204 -15.41 5.10 0.44
N GLY A 205 -15.93 6.28 0.05
CA GLY A 205 -15.64 7.57 0.71
C GLY A 205 -14.18 7.98 0.55
N GLU A 206 -13.70 8.81 1.47
CA GLU A 206 -12.31 9.29 1.45
C GLU A 206 -11.35 8.20 1.92
N LEU A 207 -10.40 7.84 1.06
CA LEU A 207 -9.34 6.87 1.33
C LEU A 207 -7.99 7.37 0.83
N ASP A 208 -6.95 7.14 1.61
CA ASP A 208 -5.57 7.33 1.15
C ASP A 208 -5.14 6.20 0.21
N TYR A 209 -5.56 4.96 0.54
CA TYR A 209 -5.25 3.77 -0.24
C TYR A 209 -6.46 2.83 -0.36
N LEU A 210 -6.71 2.35 -1.58
CA LEU A 210 -7.55 1.18 -1.83
C LEU A 210 -6.64 0.03 -2.30
N VAL A 211 -6.49 -0.98 -1.46
CA VAL A 211 -5.77 -2.21 -1.81
C VAL A 211 -6.75 -3.16 -2.48
N ILE A 212 -6.39 -3.67 -3.66
CA ILE A 212 -7.21 -4.61 -4.42
C ILE A 212 -6.49 -5.96 -4.47
N ASP A 213 -7.07 -6.97 -3.83
CA ASP A 213 -6.61 -8.36 -3.91
C ASP A 213 -7.13 -8.99 -5.21
N MET A 214 -6.23 -9.19 -6.18
CA MET A 214 -6.58 -9.67 -7.52
C MET A 214 -6.68 -11.21 -7.55
N PRO A 215 -7.45 -11.83 -8.48
CA PRO A 215 -7.32 -13.27 -8.72
C PRO A 215 -5.89 -13.62 -9.17
N PRO A 216 -5.44 -14.86 -8.96
CA PRO A 216 -4.14 -15.29 -9.46
C PRO A 216 -4.11 -15.41 -10.99
N GLY A 217 -2.93 -15.26 -11.58
CA GLY A 217 -2.72 -15.42 -13.02
C GLY A 217 -2.89 -14.14 -13.83
N THR A 218 -3.30 -14.28 -15.10
CA THR A 218 -3.28 -13.21 -16.11
C THR A 218 -4.55 -13.21 -16.97
N GLY A 219 -5.72 -13.24 -16.33
CA GLY A 219 -7.01 -13.38 -17.03
C GLY A 219 -7.74 -12.05 -17.30
N ASP A 220 -8.93 -12.13 -17.90
CA ASP A 220 -9.78 -11.00 -18.30
C ASP A 220 -10.16 -10.04 -17.15
N ILE A 221 -10.20 -10.55 -15.92
CA ILE A 221 -10.49 -9.74 -14.73
C ILE A 221 -9.44 -8.65 -14.53
N HIS A 222 -8.15 -8.99 -14.75
CA HIS A 222 -7.06 -8.02 -14.66
C HIS A 222 -7.23 -6.90 -15.67
N LEU A 223 -7.51 -7.26 -16.93
CA LEU A 223 -7.74 -6.28 -17.99
C LEU A 223 -8.97 -5.40 -17.66
N THR A 224 -10.06 -5.99 -17.22
CA THR A 224 -11.28 -5.26 -16.85
C THR A 224 -11.01 -4.27 -15.73
N LEU A 225 -10.29 -4.68 -14.68
CA LEU A 225 -9.96 -3.79 -13.57
C LEU A 225 -9.10 -2.62 -14.04
N MET A 226 -8.02 -2.88 -14.79
CA MET A 226 -7.10 -1.84 -15.27
C MET A 226 -7.79 -0.84 -16.22
N GLN A 227 -8.78 -1.30 -16.99
CA GLN A 227 -9.57 -0.43 -17.87
C GLN A 227 -10.66 0.37 -17.13
N THR A 228 -11.10 -0.13 -15.97
CA THR A 228 -12.23 0.48 -15.22
C THR A 228 -11.76 1.36 -14.10
N ALA A 229 -10.68 0.99 -13.39
CA ALA A 229 -10.13 1.72 -12.27
C ALA A 229 -8.80 2.39 -12.63
N PRO A 230 -8.57 3.63 -12.22
CA PRO A 230 -7.29 4.32 -12.41
C PRO A 230 -6.26 3.81 -11.38
N VAL A 231 -5.75 2.60 -11.63
CA VAL A 231 -4.79 1.93 -10.73
C VAL A 231 -3.50 2.71 -10.66
N THR A 232 -3.10 3.12 -9.45
CA THR A 232 -1.85 3.85 -9.20
C THR A 232 -0.65 2.98 -9.49
N GLY A 233 -0.71 1.69 -9.14
CA GLY A 233 0.35 0.75 -9.46
C GLY A 233 0.12 -0.64 -8.87
N ILE A 234 1.05 -1.54 -9.19
CA ILE A 234 0.94 -2.96 -8.94
C ILE A 234 2.03 -3.43 -7.99
N VAL A 235 1.64 -4.19 -6.98
CA VAL A 235 2.53 -4.96 -6.11
C VAL A 235 2.50 -6.42 -6.57
N VAL A 236 3.65 -6.96 -6.97
CA VAL A 236 3.78 -8.35 -7.40
C VAL A 236 4.19 -9.21 -6.21
N VAL A 237 3.39 -10.23 -5.89
CA VAL A 237 3.69 -11.21 -4.83
C VAL A 237 4.20 -12.50 -5.47
N THR A 238 5.36 -12.96 -4.99
CA THR A 238 5.94 -14.26 -5.40
C THR A 238 6.55 -14.98 -4.20
N THR A 239 6.96 -16.23 -4.41
CA THR A 239 7.82 -16.99 -3.49
C THR A 239 9.18 -17.23 -4.16
N PRO A 240 10.25 -17.58 -3.40
CA PRO A 240 11.60 -17.75 -3.97
C PRO A 240 11.75 -18.85 -5.02
N GLN A 241 10.77 -19.74 -5.16
CA GLN A 241 10.82 -20.91 -6.05
C GLN A 241 10.83 -20.50 -7.53
N ASP A 242 11.67 -21.13 -8.34
CA ASP A 242 11.79 -20.84 -9.78
C ASP A 242 10.47 -20.98 -10.54
N VAL A 243 9.62 -21.95 -10.13
CA VAL A 243 8.27 -22.12 -10.73
C VAL A 243 7.39 -20.91 -10.47
N ALA A 244 7.45 -20.31 -9.27
CA ALA A 244 6.69 -19.10 -8.95
C ALA A 244 7.26 -17.87 -9.67
N LEU A 245 8.58 -17.79 -9.77
CA LEU A 245 9.28 -16.71 -10.48
C LEU A 245 8.97 -16.72 -11.97
N ALA A 246 8.89 -17.92 -12.60
CA ALA A 246 8.52 -18.03 -14.01
C ALA A 246 7.11 -17.47 -14.30
N ASP A 247 6.16 -17.69 -13.40
CA ASP A 247 4.81 -17.13 -13.54
C ASP A 247 4.75 -15.65 -13.17
N ALA A 248 5.54 -15.20 -12.19
CA ALA A 248 5.68 -13.77 -11.87
C ALA A 248 6.25 -12.97 -13.05
N ARG A 249 7.23 -13.51 -13.80
CA ARG A 249 7.74 -12.90 -15.06
C ARG A 249 6.63 -12.65 -16.07
N LYS A 250 5.74 -13.63 -16.27
CA LYS A 250 4.59 -13.47 -17.17
C LYS A 250 3.65 -12.37 -16.71
N GLY A 251 3.39 -12.30 -15.40
CA GLY A 251 2.58 -11.25 -14.80
C GLY A 251 3.19 -9.86 -15.05
N ILE A 252 4.48 -9.67 -14.73
CA ILE A 252 5.20 -8.40 -14.96
C ILE A 252 5.12 -7.99 -16.42
N ALA A 253 5.43 -8.92 -17.34
CA ALA A 253 5.38 -8.65 -18.77
C ALA A 253 3.97 -8.26 -19.27
N MET A 254 2.91 -8.85 -18.70
CA MET A 254 1.53 -8.51 -19.05
C MET A 254 1.20 -7.06 -18.69
N PHE A 255 1.59 -6.60 -17.49
CA PHE A 255 1.27 -5.24 -17.03
C PHE A 255 2.06 -4.16 -17.77
N GLY A 256 3.22 -4.48 -18.33
CA GLY A 256 3.99 -3.60 -19.21
C GLY A 256 3.44 -3.47 -20.64
N GLN A 257 2.41 -4.23 -21.02
CA GLN A 257 1.79 -4.10 -22.34
C GLN A 257 1.00 -2.79 -22.48
N ALA A 258 1.01 -2.20 -23.66
CA ALA A 258 0.32 -0.93 -23.95
C ALA A 258 -1.18 -0.92 -23.61
N GLN A 259 -1.84 -2.08 -23.62
CA GLN A 259 -3.26 -2.21 -23.27
C GLN A 259 -3.54 -2.06 -21.77
N MET A 260 -2.57 -2.35 -20.92
CA MET A 260 -2.67 -2.23 -19.46
C MET A 260 -1.95 -0.97 -18.95
N ASN A 261 -0.72 -0.78 -19.34
CA ASN A 261 0.14 0.37 -19.05
C ASN A 261 0.06 0.83 -17.58
N VAL A 262 0.09 -0.12 -16.65
CA VAL A 262 0.07 0.16 -15.21
C VAL A 262 1.44 -0.13 -14.63
N PRO A 263 2.09 0.82 -13.95
CA PRO A 263 3.43 0.64 -13.42
C PRO A 263 3.46 -0.42 -12.32
N VAL A 264 4.50 -1.23 -12.32
CA VAL A 264 4.82 -2.13 -11.22
C VAL A 264 5.55 -1.32 -10.15
N ILE A 265 4.90 -1.12 -8.99
CA ILE A 265 5.48 -0.41 -7.83
C ILE A 265 6.66 -1.20 -7.27
N GLY A 266 6.58 -2.52 -7.32
CA GLY A 266 7.67 -3.39 -6.90
C GLY A 266 7.20 -4.82 -6.64
N LEU A 267 8.16 -5.63 -6.17
CA LEU A 267 7.99 -7.05 -5.92
C LEU A 267 8.26 -7.37 -4.45
N VAL A 268 7.35 -8.15 -3.82
CA VAL A 268 7.53 -8.70 -2.47
C VAL A 268 7.73 -10.21 -2.54
N GLU A 269 8.72 -10.70 -1.82
CA GLU A 269 9.00 -12.13 -1.68
C GLU A 269 8.34 -12.66 -0.41
N ASN A 270 7.25 -13.40 -0.57
CA ASN A 270 6.54 -14.05 0.52
C ASN A 270 7.12 -15.46 0.78
N MET A 271 6.93 -15.98 1.99
CA MET A 271 7.48 -17.28 2.43
C MET A 271 9.00 -17.37 2.21
N SER A 272 9.70 -16.25 2.40
CA SER A 272 11.12 -16.11 2.08
C SER A 272 12.01 -16.99 2.93
N TYR A 273 11.71 -17.07 4.21
CA TYR A 273 12.49 -17.86 5.17
C TYR A 273 11.62 -18.28 6.35
N PHE A 274 12.03 -19.33 7.01
CA PHE A 274 11.49 -19.80 8.27
C PHE A 274 12.54 -19.64 9.38
N THR A 275 12.13 -19.11 10.53
CA THR A 275 12.97 -19.02 11.73
C THR A 275 12.30 -19.81 12.85
N PRO A 276 12.88 -20.95 13.30
CA PRO A 276 12.36 -21.71 14.42
C PRO A 276 12.45 -20.90 15.73
N ALA A 277 11.47 -21.06 16.61
CA ALA A 277 11.45 -20.38 17.91
C ALA A 277 12.67 -20.73 18.77
N GLU A 278 13.16 -21.96 18.66
CA GLU A 278 14.33 -22.47 19.39
C GLU A 278 15.66 -21.90 18.85
N LEU A 279 15.67 -21.41 17.61
CA LEU A 279 16.86 -20.88 16.93
C LEU A 279 16.56 -19.51 16.28
N PRO A 280 16.30 -18.46 17.06
CA PRO A 280 15.79 -17.17 16.57
C PRO A 280 16.77 -16.45 15.63
N ASN A 281 18.06 -16.80 15.65
CA ASN A 281 19.08 -16.22 14.78
C ASN A 281 19.35 -17.02 13.51
N HIS A 282 18.61 -18.13 13.28
CA HIS A 282 18.81 -18.99 12.12
C HIS A 282 17.63 -18.86 11.14
N LYS A 283 17.95 -18.65 9.87
CA LYS A 283 16.96 -18.60 8.78
C LYS A 283 17.10 -19.82 7.89
N TYR A 284 16.01 -20.55 7.72
CA TYR A 284 15.91 -21.69 6.80
C TYR A 284 15.16 -21.26 5.54
N TYR A 285 15.79 -21.43 4.40
CA TYR A 285 15.22 -21.01 3.09
C TYR A 285 14.53 -22.20 2.41
N ILE A 286 13.36 -22.59 2.93
CA ILE A 286 12.63 -23.81 2.53
C ILE A 286 12.28 -23.78 1.04
N PHE A 287 11.92 -22.61 0.52
CA PHE A 287 11.50 -22.42 -0.87
C PHE A 287 12.59 -21.80 -1.79
N GLY A 288 13.83 -21.71 -1.32
CA GLY A 288 14.93 -21.04 -2.00
C GLY A 288 15.27 -19.70 -1.36
N LYS A 289 16.33 -19.08 -1.82
CA LYS A 289 16.87 -17.84 -1.24
C LYS A 289 16.91 -16.71 -2.26
N GLU A 290 16.32 -15.56 -1.89
CA GLU A 290 16.41 -14.31 -2.63
C GLU A 290 15.94 -14.39 -4.11
N GLY A 291 15.05 -15.34 -4.45
CA GLY A 291 14.55 -15.49 -5.82
C GLY A 291 13.78 -14.27 -6.28
N GLY A 292 12.91 -13.73 -5.41
CA GLY A 292 12.16 -12.51 -5.70
C GLY A 292 13.05 -11.28 -5.84
N LYS A 293 14.09 -11.17 -5.02
CA LYS A 293 15.06 -10.07 -5.13
C LYS A 293 15.79 -10.11 -6.48
N ARG A 294 16.31 -11.29 -6.86
CA ARG A 294 16.94 -11.45 -8.19
C ARG A 294 16.00 -11.10 -9.34
N LEU A 295 14.71 -11.46 -9.21
CA LEU A 295 13.71 -11.11 -10.20
C LEU A 295 13.44 -9.60 -10.25
N ALA A 296 13.40 -8.92 -9.12
CA ALA A 296 13.27 -7.47 -9.05
C ALA A 296 14.46 -6.79 -9.74
N ASP A 297 15.69 -7.23 -9.44
CA ASP A 297 16.92 -6.73 -10.06
C ASP A 297 16.92 -6.99 -11.59
N GLU A 298 16.43 -8.14 -12.05
CA GLU A 298 16.34 -8.52 -13.49
C GLU A 298 15.45 -7.55 -14.29
N TYR A 299 14.39 -7.02 -13.66
CA TYR A 299 13.42 -6.12 -14.30
C TYR A 299 13.58 -4.65 -13.90
N ASP A 300 14.63 -4.29 -13.17
CA ASP A 300 14.86 -2.95 -12.62
C ASP A 300 13.65 -2.45 -11.80
N LEU A 301 13.06 -3.34 -10.99
CA LEU A 301 11.91 -3.06 -10.15
C LEU A 301 12.34 -2.89 -8.69
N PRO A 302 11.67 -2.04 -7.92
CA PRO A 302 11.86 -1.98 -6.47
C PRO A 302 11.60 -3.33 -5.80
N PHE A 303 12.53 -3.79 -4.97
CA PHE A 303 12.30 -4.92 -4.06
C PHE A 303 11.68 -4.41 -2.77
N LEU A 304 10.41 -4.78 -2.53
CA LEU A 304 9.60 -4.23 -1.44
C LEU A 304 9.82 -4.91 -0.09
N GLY A 305 10.51 -6.05 -0.09
CA GLY A 305 10.84 -6.75 1.15
C GLY A 305 10.60 -8.26 1.12
N GLN A 306 10.85 -8.88 2.27
CA GLN A 306 10.70 -10.31 2.50
C GLN A 306 9.73 -10.55 3.65
N ILE A 307 8.71 -11.38 3.40
CA ILE A 307 7.77 -11.82 4.43
C ILE A 307 8.16 -13.24 4.86
N PRO A 308 8.33 -13.51 6.15
CA PRO A 308 8.71 -14.84 6.64
C PRO A 308 7.55 -15.84 6.50
N LEU A 309 7.91 -17.11 6.47
CA LEU A 309 6.98 -18.22 6.64
C LEU A 309 6.82 -18.50 8.13
N VAL A 310 5.69 -18.14 8.72
CA VAL A 310 5.39 -18.38 10.14
C VAL A 310 3.99 -18.94 10.34
N GLN A 311 3.86 -19.76 11.39
CA GLN A 311 2.60 -20.42 11.73
C GLN A 311 1.49 -19.41 12.07
N ASN A 312 1.83 -18.32 12.78
CA ASN A 312 0.88 -17.31 13.22
C ASN A 312 0.16 -16.60 12.05
N ILE A 313 0.81 -16.48 10.88
CA ILE A 313 0.15 -15.92 9.68
C ILE A 313 -1.00 -16.82 9.24
N ARG A 314 -0.77 -18.15 9.22
CA ARG A 314 -1.81 -19.12 8.83
C ARG A 314 -2.91 -19.16 9.89
N GLU A 315 -2.55 -19.35 11.15
CA GLU A 315 -3.54 -19.47 12.25
C GLU A 315 -4.39 -18.22 12.37
N GLY A 316 -3.78 -17.04 12.33
CA GLY A 316 -4.50 -15.77 12.35
C GLY A 316 -5.49 -15.63 11.19
N GLY A 317 -5.08 -16.02 9.99
CA GLY A 317 -5.96 -16.06 8.81
C GLY A 317 -7.15 -17.01 8.97
N ASP A 318 -6.93 -18.19 9.58
CA ASP A 318 -7.97 -19.19 9.79
C ASP A 318 -9.02 -18.77 10.86
N ILE A 319 -8.59 -18.06 11.90
CA ILE A 319 -9.49 -17.62 12.99
C ILE A 319 -10.08 -16.22 12.78
N GLY A 320 -9.75 -15.56 11.69
CA GLY A 320 -10.27 -14.23 11.36
C GLY A 320 -9.57 -13.07 12.08
N VAL A 321 -8.34 -13.29 12.56
CA VAL A 321 -7.47 -12.29 13.19
C VAL A 321 -6.15 -12.23 12.42
N PRO A 322 -6.05 -11.41 11.36
CA PRO A 322 -4.81 -11.27 10.60
C PRO A 322 -3.61 -10.96 11.49
N VAL A 323 -2.41 -11.37 11.10
CA VAL A 323 -1.22 -11.25 11.96
C VAL A 323 -0.91 -9.82 12.40
N MET A 324 -1.27 -8.83 11.60
CA MET A 324 -1.18 -7.42 12.00
C MET A 324 -2.04 -7.05 13.20
N MET A 325 -3.06 -7.85 13.52
CA MET A 325 -3.95 -7.68 14.68
C MET A 325 -3.59 -8.61 15.84
N GLY A 326 -2.61 -9.51 15.65
CA GLY A 326 -2.11 -10.44 16.67
C GLY A 326 -0.96 -9.86 17.49
N ASP A 327 -0.27 -10.74 18.24
CA ASP A 327 0.81 -10.39 19.20
C ASP A 327 2.21 -10.71 18.65
N ASP A 328 2.35 -11.17 17.41
CA ASP A 328 3.64 -11.51 16.79
C ASP A 328 4.35 -10.26 16.26
N GLU A 329 5.07 -9.58 17.15
CA GLU A 329 5.74 -8.31 16.85
C GLU A 329 6.80 -8.44 15.73
N ILE A 330 7.45 -9.60 15.60
CA ILE A 330 8.47 -9.82 14.55
C ILE A 330 7.80 -9.83 13.16
N THR A 331 6.71 -10.57 13.05
CA THR A 331 5.98 -10.64 11.77
C THR A 331 5.25 -9.33 11.47
N LYS A 332 4.69 -8.66 12.50
CA LYS A 332 4.11 -7.32 12.34
C LYS A 332 5.14 -6.31 11.85
N ALA A 333 6.35 -6.34 12.38
CA ALA A 333 7.43 -5.45 11.93
C ALA A 333 7.76 -5.68 10.44
N ALA A 334 7.81 -6.94 9.98
CA ALA A 334 8.06 -7.25 8.57
C ALA A 334 6.94 -6.69 7.64
N PHE A 335 5.68 -6.80 8.04
CA PHE A 335 4.57 -6.22 7.28
C PHE A 335 4.54 -4.69 7.36
N SER A 336 4.88 -4.10 8.51
CA SER A 336 4.96 -2.64 8.68
C SER A 336 6.09 -2.04 7.81
N GLU A 337 7.25 -2.68 7.77
CA GLU A 337 8.35 -2.29 6.89
C GLU A 337 7.94 -2.39 5.42
N PHE A 338 7.37 -3.52 5.03
CA PHE A 338 6.85 -3.72 3.67
C PHE A 338 5.83 -2.65 3.28
N ALA A 339 4.83 -2.36 4.14
CA ALA A 339 3.82 -1.34 3.88
C ALA A 339 4.43 0.07 3.77
N GLY A 340 5.41 0.37 4.62
CA GLY A 340 6.17 1.62 4.54
C GLY A 340 6.91 1.78 3.21
N VAL A 341 7.56 0.70 2.73
CA VAL A 341 8.25 0.71 1.42
C VAL A 341 7.24 0.87 0.28
N VAL A 342 6.08 0.21 0.33
CA VAL A 342 5.00 0.39 -0.67
C VAL A 342 4.51 1.83 -0.69
N ALA A 343 4.17 2.40 0.46
CA ALA A 343 3.68 3.77 0.57
C ALA A 343 4.69 4.79 0.03
N ARG A 344 5.97 4.59 0.34
CA ARG A 344 7.11 5.36 -0.17
C ARG A 344 7.22 5.25 -1.70
N SER A 345 7.17 4.04 -2.27
CA SER A 345 7.25 3.83 -3.72
C SER A 345 6.10 4.52 -4.47
N VAL A 346 4.88 4.48 -3.91
CA VAL A 346 3.73 5.23 -4.44
C VAL A 346 3.98 6.74 -4.40
N SER A 347 4.48 7.24 -3.29
CA SER A 347 4.76 8.67 -3.11
C SER A 347 5.83 9.19 -4.08
N MET A 348 6.93 8.45 -4.24
CA MET A 348 8.00 8.78 -5.19
C MET A 348 7.47 8.81 -6.63
N ARG A 349 6.69 7.80 -7.02
CA ARG A 349 6.06 7.77 -8.34
C ARG A 349 5.18 9.00 -8.59
N ASN A 350 4.30 9.33 -7.63
CA ASN A 350 3.41 10.47 -7.76
C ASN A 350 4.20 11.80 -7.89
N ALA A 351 5.31 11.94 -7.17
CA ALA A 351 6.18 13.11 -7.27
C ALA A 351 6.86 13.23 -8.64
N HIS A 352 7.28 12.11 -9.24
CA HIS A 352 7.87 12.11 -10.59
C HIS A 352 6.87 12.52 -11.65
N MET A 353 5.66 11.97 -11.64
CA MET A 353 4.63 12.29 -12.63
C MET A 353 4.18 13.76 -12.55
N ASN A 354 4.03 14.32 -11.34
CA ASN A 354 3.73 15.74 -11.18
C ASN A 354 4.84 16.65 -11.74
N SER A 355 6.10 16.21 -11.72
CA SER A 355 7.22 16.98 -12.29
C SER A 355 7.26 16.93 -13.82
N GLU A 356 6.83 15.83 -14.44
CA GLU A 356 6.75 15.66 -15.88
C GLU A 356 5.61 16.51 -16.48
N GLU A 357 4.42 16.53 -15.87
CA GLU A 357 3.31 17.40 -16.28
C GLU A 357 3.68 18.90 -16.22
N VAL A 358 4.46 19.31 -15.22
CA VAL A 358 4.95 20.71 -15.12
C VAL A 358 5.97 21.02 -16.21
N ALA A 359 6.81 20.05 -16.59
CA ALA A 359 7.82 20.23 -17.64
C ALA A 359 7.18 20.36 -19.03
N GLU A 360 6.17 19.53 -19.37
CA GLU A 360 5.43 19.64 -20.63
C GLU A 360 4.72 20.97 -20.80
N VAL A 361 4.10 21.50 -19.74
CA VAL A 361 3.42 22.83 -19.76
C VAL A 361 4.40 23.99 -19.97
N VAL A 362 5.68 23.81 -19.62
CA VAL A 362 6.72 24.85 -19.80
C VAL A 362 7.30 24.82 -21.23
N GLU A 363 7.32 23.65 -21.88
CA GLU A 363 7.80 23.52 -23.27
C GLU A 363 6.75 23.94 -24.32
N GLU A 364 5.45 23.96 -23.97
CA GLU A 364 4.37 24.43 -24.85
C GLU A 364 4.12 25.96 -24.77
N LYS A 365 4.90 26.73 -24.01
CA LYS A 365 4.84 28.19 -23.91
C LYS A 365 6.11 28.83 -24.47
#